data_c2a3492d39f3f9634c38b706535d5bf6
#
_entry.id   c2a3492d39f3f9634c38b706535d5bf6
#
_cell.length_a   1.000
_cell.length_b   1.000
_cell.length_c   1.000
_cell.angle_alpha   90.00
_cell.angle_beta   90.00
_cell.angle_gamma   90.00
#
_symmetry.space_group_name_H-M   'P 1'
#
loop_
_entity.id
_entity.type
_entity.pdbx_description
1 polymer ?
#
loop_
_entity_poly.entity_id
_entity_poly.type
_entity_poly.pdbx_seq_one_letter_code
_entity_poly.pdbx_strand_id
1 'polypeptide(L)'
;MAKWGNCDYKQLQQLRENIAHLQGIDMDKFCKDVSKELARKLLQLVIRRTPVGRYDGETYTCAMGKTHQAHTVKGKVGGTLRRGWTAKSQGEAESGSGNGMSKVASYAAALPVKKSGNAYTVEVINPVEYASYVE
;
A
#
# COMPACT_ATOMS: atom_id res chain seq x y z
N MET A 1 -57.22 -20.21 -16.64
CA MET A 1 -56.75 -19.53 -15.40
C MET A 1 -55.26 -19.31 -15.48
N ALA A 2 -54.84 -18.07 -15.58
CA ALA A 2 -53.44 -17.74 -15.53
C ALA A 2 -52.87 -18.10 -14.11
N LYS A 3 -51.96 -19.06 -14.02
CA LYS A 3 -51.19 -19.29 -12.80
C LYS A 3 -50.28 -18.09 -12.61
N TRP A 4 -50.64 -17.20 -11.71
CA TRP A 4 -49.73 -16.22 -11.17
C TRP A 4 -48.55 -16.98 -10.52
N GLY A 5 -47.32 -16.69 -10.95
CA GLY A 5 -46.15 -17.44 -10.57
C GLY A 5 -46.07 -17.71 -9.06
N ASN A 6 -45.57 -18.85 -8.70
CA ASN A 6 -45.35 -19.26 -7.33
C ASN A 6 -44.25 -18.38 -6.73
N CYS A 7 -44.66 -17.32 -6.03
CA CYS A 7 -43.71 -16.44 -5.35
C CYS A 7 -43.28 -17.15 -4.05
N ASP A 8 -42.03 -17.58 -3.99
CA ASP A 8 -41.48 -18.20 -2.78
C ASP A 8 -41.27 -17.12 -1.71
N TYR A 9 -42.16 -17.12 -0.72
CA TYR A 9 -42.15 -16.19 0.40
C TYR A 9 -40.82 -16.22 1.17
N LYS A 10 -40.12 -17.34 1.21
CA LYS A 10 -38.80 -17.46 1.84
C LYS A 10 -37.72 -16.66 1.08
N GLN A 11 -37.77 -16.70 -0.24
CA GLN A 11 -36.84 -15.90 -1.07
C GLN A 11 -37.08 -14.40 -0.90
N LEU A 12 -38.34 -13.98 -0.75
CA LEU A 12 -38.66 -12.59 -0.46
C LEU A 12 -38.18 -12.14 0.92
N GLN A 13 -38.32 -13.01 1.93
CA GLN A 13 -37.75 -12.72 3.25
C GLN A 13 -36.22 -12.61 3.21
N GLN A 14 -35.53 -13.53 2.56
CA GLN A 14 -34.08 -13.45 2.36
C GLN A 14 -33.64 -12.18 1.62
N LEU A 15 -34.36 -11.81 0.56
CA LEU A 15 -34.10 -10.56 -0.17
C LEU A 15 -34.26 -9.34 0.74
N ARG A 16 -35.33 -9.32 1.55
CA ARG A 16 -35.56 -8.24 2.53
C ARG A 16 -34.44 -8.13 3.54
N GLU A 17 -33.99 -9.27 4.09
CA GLU A 17 -32.87 -9.33 5.06
C GLU A 17 -31.57 -8.86 4.42
N ASN A 18 -31.28 -9.28 3.19
CA ASN A 18 -30.11 -8.83 2.44
C ASN A 18 -30.14 -7.33 2.18
N ILE A 19 -31.29 -6.78 1.80
CA ILE A 19 -31.47 -5.33 1.58
C ILE A 19 -31.29 -4.58 2.91
N ALA A 20 -31.87 -5.06 4.01
CA ALA A 20 -31.70 -4.45 5.33
C ALA A 20 -30.21 -4.47 5.79
N HIS A 21 -29.52 -5.56 5.52
CA HIS A 21 -28.08 -5.66 5.79
C HIS A 21 -27.27 -4.66 4.95
N LEU A 22 -27.60 -4.51 3.67
CA LEU A 22 -26.95 -3.52 2.77
C LEU A 22 -27.22 -2.08 3.21
N GLN A 23 -28.42 -1.78 3.70
CA GLN A 23 -28.78 -0.44 4.22
C GLN A 23 -28.03 -0.11 5.53
N GLY A 24 -27.63 -1.13 6.30
CA GLY A 24 -26.82 -0.95 7.52
C GLY A 24 -25.33 -0.74 7.26
N ILE A 25 -24.86 -0.89 6.02
CA ILE A 25 -23.45 -0.64 5.68
C ILE A 25 -23.21 0.86 5.63
N ASP A 26 -22.32 1.32 6.50
CA ASP A 26 -21.80 2.67 6.42
C ASP A 26 -20.86 2.79 5.20
N MET A 27 -21.38 3.32 4.10
CA MET A 27 -20.66 3.49 2.83
C MET A 27 -19.42 4.38 3.01
N ASP A 28 -19.48 5.36 3.89
CA ASP A 28 -18.34 6.23 4.18
C ASP A 28 -17.19 5.44 4.83
N LYS A 29 -17.53 4.64 5.82
CA LYS A 29 -16.57 3.73 6.47
C LYS A 29 -16.00 2.71 5.49
N PHE A 30 -16.86 2.07 4.70
CA PHE A 30 -16.44 1.11 3.69
C PHE A 30 -15.45 1.73 2.70
N CYS A 31 -15.74 2.90 2.14
CA CYS A 31 -14.85 3.58 1.20
C CYS A 31 -13.51 3.98 1.84
N LYS A 32 -13.52 4.39 3.11
CA LYS A 32 -12.29 4.68 3.85
C LYS A 32 -11.44 3.42 4.05
N ASP A 33 -12.04 2.31 4.43
CA ASP A 33 -11.35 1.04 4.66
C ASP A 33 -10.77 0.49 3.35
N VAL A 34 -11.52 0.55 2.24
CA VAL A 34 -11.04 0.18 0.90
C VAL A 34 -9.88 1.07 0.47
N SER A 35 -9.95 2.38 0.70
CA SER A 35 -8.86 3.30 0.35
C SER A 35 -7.57 2.97 1.09
N LYS A 36 -7.64 2.63 2.37
CA LYS A 36 -6.49 2.18 3.16
C LYS A 36 -5.92 0.85 2.69
N GLU A 37 -6.77 -0.10 2.32
CA GLU A 37 -6.33 -1.39 1.80
C GLU A 37 -5.65 -1.24 0.43
N LEU A 38 -6.14 -0.36 -0.44
CA LEU A 38 -5.48 -0.02 -1.69
C LEU A 38 -4.12 0.63 -1.45
N ALA A 39 -4.02 1.56 -0.49
CA ALA A 39 -2.74 2.16 -0.09
C ALA A 39 -1.76 1.11 0.42
N ARG A 40 -2.23 0.13 1.21
CA ARG A 40 -1.41 -0.99 1.69
C ARG A 40 -0.85 -1.81 0.53
N LYS A 41 -1.67 -2.18 -0.45
CA LYS A 41 -1.22 -2.92 -1.64
C LYS A 41 -0.25 -2.11 -2.49
N LEU A 42 -0.53 -0.82 -2.69
CA LEU A 42 0.36 0.09 -3.40
C LEU A 42 1.75 0.14 -2.73
N LEU A 43 1.81 0.35 -1.43
CA LEU A 43 3.05 0.38 -0.66
C LEU A 43 3.86 -0.92 -0.81
N GLN A 44 3.20 -2.07 -0.75
CA GLN A 44 3.86 -3.36 -0.96
C GLN A 44 4.50 -3.47 -2.35
N LEU A 45 3.82 -3.02 -3.39
CA LEU A 45 4.32 -3.05 -4.76
C LEU A 45 5.47 -2.07 -4.96
N VAL A 46 5.33 -0.84 -4.45
CA VAL A 46 6.35 0.20 -4.58
C VAL A 46 7.64 -0.21 -3.85
N ILE A 47 7.54 -0.70 -2.61
CA ILE A 47 8.70 -1.19 -1.85
C ILE A 47 9.43 -2.30 -2.61
N ARG A 48 8.70 -3.26 -3.19
CA ARG A 48 9.32 -4.36 -3.97
C ARG A 48 10.04 -3.86 -5.22
N ARG A 49 9.49 -2.84 -5.89
CA ARG A 49 10.03 -2.28 -7.13
C ARG A 49 11.11 -1.23 -6.91
N THR A 50 11.16 -0.63 -5.73
CA THR A 50 12.18 0.39 -5.42
C THR A 50 13.58 -0.24 -5.41
N PRO A 51 14.54 0.29 -6.18
CA PRO A 51 15.89 -0.23 -6.23
C PRO A 51 16.60 -0.07 -4.88
N VAL A 52 17.58 -0.93 -4.63
CA VAL A 52 18.45 -0.86 -3.45
C VAL A 52 19.88 -0.64 -3.89
N GLY A 53 20.50 0.41 -3.38
CA GLY A 53 21.93 0.64 -3.57
C GLY A 53 22.75 -0.42 -2.81
N ARG A 54 23.80 -0.93 -3.43
CA ARG A 54 24.78 -1.83 -2.82
C ARG A 54 26.06 -1.05 -2.53
N TYR A 55 26.53 -1.18 -1.29
CA TYR A 55 27.72 -0.48 -0.79
C TYR A 55 28.72 -1.43 -0.11
N ASP A 56 28.59 -2.74 -0.41
CA ASP A 56 29.39 -3.83 0.18
C ASP A 56 30.75 -4.03 -0.53
N GLY A 57 30.97 -3.42 -1.69
CA GLY A 57 32.19 -3.62 -2.49
C GLY A 57 32.19 -4.91 -3.29
N GLU A 58 31.16 -5.72 -3.20
CA GLU A 58 31.06 -7.00 -3.91
C GLU A 58 30.62 -6.79 -5.38
N THR A 59 30.98 -7.74 -6.23
CA THR A 59 30.49 -7.76 -7.62
C THR A 59 29.09 -8.37 -7.68
N TYR A 60 28.20 -7.76 -8.46
CA TYR A 60 26.86 -8.27 -8.69
C TYR A 60 26.49 -8.20 -10.18
N THR A 61 25.63 -9.10 -10.61
CA THR A 61 25.09 -9.11 -11.97
C THR A 61 23.71 -8.47 -11.96
N CYS A 62 23.51 -7.44 -12.79
CA CYS A 62 22.20 -6.81 -12.95
C CYS A 62 21.26 -7.67 -13.81
N ALA A 63 19.97 -7.31 -13.84
CA ALA A 63 18.94 -8.01 -14.63
C ALA A 63 19.25 -8.07 -16.13
N MET A 64 20.09 -7.18 -16.64
CA MET A 64 20.56 -7.19 -18.04
C MET A 64 21.80 -8.08 -18.26
N GLY A 65 22.23 -8.88 -17.30
CA GLY A 65 23.37 -9.77 -17.40
C GLY A 65 24.74 -9.08 -17.32
N LYS A 66 24.81 -7.76 -17.03
CA LYS A 66 26.07 -7.02 -16.86
C LYS A 66 26.57 -7.14 -15.42
N THR A 67 27.88 -7.39 -15.28
CA THR A 67 28.53 -7.44 -13.97
C THR A 67 28.99 -6.03 -13.59
N HIS A 68 28.64 -5.62 -12.38
CA HIS A 68 29.00 -4.33 -11.77
C HIS A 68 29.70 -4.59 -10.44
N GLN A 69 30.58 -3.67 -10.06
CA GLN A 69 31.20 -3.68 -8.75
C GLN A 69 30.50 -2.63 -7.87
N ALA A 70 30.04 -3.04 -6.70
CA ALA A 70 29.45 -2.13 -5.73
C ALA A 70 30.53 -1.19 -5.16
N HIS A 71 30.17 0.07 -4.93
CA HIS A 71 31.05 1.02 -4.27
C HIS A 71 31.08 0.76 -2.78
N THR A 72 32.27 0.70 -2.19
CA THR A 72 32.41 0.63 -0.72
C THR A 72 32.35 2.05 -0.16
N VAL A 73 31.31 2.36 0.61
CA VAL A 73 31.19 3.63 1.32
C VAL A 73 30.96 3.31 2.80
N LYS A 74 31.98 3.63 3.63
CA LYS A 74 31.96 3.38 5.06
C LYS A 74 30.74 4.05 5.72
N GLY A 75 29.92 3.28 6.42
CA GLY A 75 28.74 3.75 7.14
C GLY A 75 27.46 3.91 6.29
N LYS A 76 27.51 3.63 4.97
CA LYS A 76 26.30 3.60 4.14
C LYS A 76 25.70 2.19 4.07
N VAL A 77 24.40 2.12 4.36
CA VAL A 77 23.62 0.89 4.26
C VAL A 77 22.54 1.10 3.20
N GLY A 78 22.44 0.16 2.26
CA GLY A 78 21.40 0.22 1.23
C GLY A 78 19.98 0.11 1.80
N GLY A 79 18.98 0.46 0.98
CA GLY A 79 17.58 0.27 1.32
C GLY A 79 16.88 1.46 1.99
N THR A 80 17.55 2.58 2.21
CA THR A 80 16.95 3.81 2.77
C THR A 80 15.72 4.24 2.00
N LEU A 81 15.78 4.26 0.66
CA LEU A 81 14.65 4.63 -0.18
C LEU A 81 13.45 3.69 -0.01
N ARG A 82 13.68 2.39 0.11
CA ARG A 82 12.61 1.42 0.40
C ARG A 82 11.96 1.64 1.75
N ARG A 83 12.77 1.90 2.78
CA ARG A 83 12.28 2.21 4.12
C ARG A 83 11.53 3.54 4.18
N GLY A 84 11.93 4.50 3.34
CA GLY A 84 11.27 5.80 3.22
C GLY A 84 9.78 5.73 2.91
N TRP A 85 9.31 4.71 2.19
CA TRP A 85 7.88 4.54 1.89
C TRP A 85 7.00 4.30 3.12
N THR A 86 7.58 3.86 4.23
CA THR A 86 6.87 3.63 5.49
C THR A 86 7.45 4.44 6.65
N ALA A 87 8.35 5.37 6.37
CA ALA A 87 8.95 6.27 7.34
C ALA A 87 8.22 7.61 7.39
N LYS A 88 8.21 8.24 8.54
CA LYS A 88 7.65 9.58 8.73
C LYS A 88 8.65 10.69 8.45
N SER A 89 9.94 10.36 8.49
CA SER A 89 11.04 11.28 8.24
C SER A 89 12.22 10.59 7.57
N GLN A 90 13.12 11.37 6.98
CA GLN A 90 14.36 10.87 6.40
C GLN A 90 15.23 10.16 7.44
N GLY A 91 15.38 10.74 8.64
CA GLY A 91 16.16 10.14 9.71
C GLY A 91 15.65 8.76 10.13
N GLU A 92 14.33 8.55 10.16
CA GLU A 92 13.73 7.23 10.42
C GLU A 92 14.05 6.23 9.29
N ALA A 93 14.04 6.68 8.04
CA ALA A 93 14.41 5.84 6.90
C ALA A 93 15.90 5.45 6.90
N GLU A 94 16.78 6.34 7.34
CA GLU A 94 18.23 6.12 7.42
C GLU A 94 18.60 5.20 8.59
N SER A 95 18.04 5.43 9.77
CA SER A 95 18.32 4.65 10.98
C SER A 95 17.63 3.29 11.03
N GLY A 96 16.63 3.06 10.18
CA GLY A 96 15.85 1.82 10.15
C GLY A 96 16.63 0.63 9.60
N SER A 97 16.16 -0.56 9.91
CA SER A 97 16.65 -1.83 9.37
C SER A 97 15.59 -2.49 8.46
N GLY A 98 16.03 -3.41 7.61
CA GLY A 98 15.15 -4.15 6.71
C GLY A 98 14.71 -3.34 5.49
N ASN A 99 13.59 -3.74 4.89
CA ASN A 99 13.08 -3.16 3.65
C ASN A 99 11.79 -2.34 3.82
N GLY A 100 11.35 -2.10 5.05
CA GLY A 100 10.11 -1.39 5.37
C GLY A 100 8.83 -2.23 5.21
N MET A 101 8.90 -3.45 4.69
CA MET A 101 7.73 -4.29 4.40
C MET A 101 6.92 -4.65 5.65
N SER A 102 7.58 -4.89 6.78
CA SER A 102 6.94 -5.22 8.06
C SER A 102 6.08 -4.09 8.63
N LYS A 103 6.38 -2.84 8.27
CA LYS A 103 5.66 -1.64 8.74
C LYS A 103 4.46 -1.27 7.85
N VAL A 104 4.31 -1.89 6.67
CA VAL A 104 3.29 -1.49 5.66
C VAL A 104 1.88 -1.53 6.22
N ALA A 105 1.51 -2.59 6.93
CA ALA A 105 0.16 -2.75 7.45
C ALA A 105 -0.20 -1.67 8.48
N SER A 106 0.67 -1.42 9.45
CA SER A 106 0.48 -0.40 10.49
C SER A 106 0.52 1.02 9.92
N TYR A 107 1.42 1.27 8.97
CA TYR A 107 1.54 2.57 8.31
C TYR A 107 0.29 2.88 7.48
N ALA A 108 -0.18 1.95 6.65
CA ALA A 108 -1.38 2.13 5.83
C ALA A 108 -2.64 2.33 6.69
N ALA A 109 -2.77 1.60 7.80
CA ALA A 109 -3.88 1.77 8.73
C ALA A 109 -3.91 3.16 9.39
N ALA A 110 -2.73 3.76 9.62
CA ALA A 110 -2.58 5.08 10.23
C ALA A 110 -2.74 6.25 9.23
N LEU A 111 -2.74 5.99 7.92
CA LEU A 111 -2.86 7.04 6.90
C LEU A 111 -4.20 7.77 6.99
N PRO A 112 -4.20 9.11 6.95
CA PRO A 112 -5.42 9.90 6.91
C PRO A 112 -6.10 9.74 5.53
N VAL A 113 -7.40 9.49 5.55
CA VAL A 113 -8.24 9.48 4.34
C VAL A 113 -9.00 10.81 4.29
N LYS A 114 -8.74 11.59 3.26
CA LYS A 114 -9.43 12.85 3.01
C LYS A 114 -10.64 12.58 2.10
N LYS A 115 -11.81 13.10 2.48
CA LYS A 115 -13.02 13.05 1.67
C LYS A 115 -13.28 14.42 1.05
N SER A 116 -13.46 14.45 -0.27
CA SER A 116 -13.85 15.65 -1.00
C SER A 116 -14.99 15.28 -1.97
N GLY A 117 -16.22 15.68 -1.62
CA GLY A 117 -17.40 15.26 -2.35
C GLY A 117 -17.57 13.74 -2.36
N ASN A 118 -17.53 13.14 -3.53
CA ASN A 118 -17.61 11.67 -3.73
C ASN A 118 -16.23 10.99 -3.85
N ALA A 119 -15.13 11.73 -3.69
CA ALA A 119 -13.77 11.20 -3.81
C ALA A 119 -13.14 10.98 -2.44
N TYR A 120 -12.44 9.86 -2.29
CA TYR A 120 -11.62 9.53 -1.13
C TYR A 120 -10.16 9.51 -1.56
N THR A 121 -9.32 10.30 -0.90
CA THR A 121 -7.92 10.46 -1.25
C THR A 121 -7.03 10.03 -0.09
N VAL A 122 -6.06 9.19 -0.40
CA VAL A 122 -4.97 8.81 0.52
C VAL A 122 -3.66 9.25 -0.10
N GLU A 123 -2.86 9.97 0.67
CA GLU A 123 -1.57 10.47 0.23
C GLU A 123 -0.45 9.59 0.80
N VAL A 124 0.45 9.15 -0.08
CA VAL A 124 1.62 8.35 0.28
C VAL A 124 2.85 9.13 -0.18
N ILE A 125 3.72 9.47 0.77
CA ILE A 125 4.91 10.30 0.51
C ILE A 125 6.16 9.54 0.97
N ASN A 126 7.22 9.62 0.16
CA ASN A 126 8.54 9.17 0.57
C ASN A 126 9.36 10.41 1.01
N PRO A 127 9.73 10.53 2.29
CA PRO A 127 10.41 11.72 2.81
C PRO A 127 11.91 11.78 2.49
N VAL A 128 12.45 10.82 1.75
CA VAL A 128 13.87 10.77 1.41
C VAL A 128 14.16 11.78 0.30
N GLU A 129 15.10 12.69 0.51
CA GLU A 129 15.42 13.80 -0.41
C GLU A 129 15.66 13.37 -1.85
N TYR A 130 16.39 12.28 -2.05
CA TYR A 130 16.69 11.78 -3.40
C TYR A 130 15.61 10.90 -4.03
N ALA A 131 14.44 10.75 -3.37
CA ALA A 131 13.33 9.96 -3.93
C ALA A 131 12.83 10.56 -5.28
N SER A 132 12.92 11.87 -5.43
CA SER A 132 12.52 12.58 -6.65
C SER A 132 13.45 12.37 -7.85
N TYR A 133 14.65 11.81 -7.65
CA TYR A 133 15.62 11.54 -8.72
C TYR A 133 15.59 10.10 -9.22
N VAL A 134 14.73 9.26 -8.64
CA VAL A 134 14.62 7.84 -9.00
C VAL A 134 13.30 7.67 -9.77
N GLU A 135 13.35 7.89 -11.06
CA GLU A 135 12.27 7.58 -12.02
C GLU A 135 12.47 6.20 -12.64
#